data_e072e22e2206bc4bbbdc48ce4041e4d4
#
_entry.id   e072e22e2206bc4bbbdc48ce4041e4d4
#
_cell.length_a   1.000
_cell.length_b   1.000
_cell.length_c   1.000
_cell.angle_alpha   90.00
_cell.angle_beta   90.00
_cell.angle_gamma   90.00
#
_symmetry.space_group_name_H-M   'P 1'
#
loop_
_entity.id
_entity.type
_entity.pdbx_description
1 polymer ?
#
loop_
_entity_poly.entity_id
_entity_poly.type
_entity_poly.pdbx_seq_one_letter_code
_entity_poly.pdbx_strand_id
1 'polypeptide(L)'
;MFVFANLLLAVARIADILLTFYMWIVIISALLSWVNPDPYNPIVRFLYALTDPVFRRVRRVVGFRLGVIDISPVVVILAIYFIKYFLIQSLIEFAYKLKGGILL
;
A
#
# COMPACT_ATOMS: atom_id res chain seq x y z
N MET A 1 8.17 19.00 22.69
CA MET A 1 7.24 18.39 21.77
C MET A 1 7.69 18.29 20.36
N PHE A 2 8.63 19.10 19.92
CA PHE A 2 9.12 18.96 18.56
C PHE A 2 9.79 17.59 18.33
N VAL A 3 10.36 16.97 19.37
CA VAL A 3 10.97 15.66 19.23
C VAL A 3 9.89 14.62 18.93
N PHE A 4 8.77 14.68 19.64
CA PHE A 4 7.67 13.77 19.41
C PHE A 4 7.05 14.01 18.03
N ALA A 5 6.90 15.28 17.64
CA ALA A 5 6.38 15.61 16.33
C ALA A 5 7.30 15.10 15.23
N ASN A 6 8.62 15.20 15.40
CA ASN A 6 9.56 14.69 14.43
C ASN A 6 9.53 13.17 14.36
N LEU A 7 9.24 12.51 15.47
CA LEU A 7 9.08 11.06 15.49
C LEU A 7 7.85 10.68 14.64
N LEU A 8 6.74 11.38 14.80
CA LEU A 8 5.54 11.13 14.02
C LEU A 8 5.79 11.37 12.53
N LEU A 9 6.51 12.43 12.18
CA LEU A 9 6.85 12.71 10.79
C LEU A 9 7.73 11.62 10.20
N ALA A 10 8.70 11.13 10.98
CA ALA A 10 9.58 10.06 10.54
C ALA A 10 8.79 8.77 10.30
N VAL A 11 7.88 8.43 11.20
CA VAL A 11 7.04 7.25 11.06
C VAL A 11 6.16 7.39 9.82
N ALA A 12 5.57 8.57 9.61
CA ALA A 12 4.71 8.81 8.47
C ALA A 12 5.47 8.68 7.16
N ARG A 13 6.69 9.21 7.10
CA ARG A 13 7.50 9.14 5.87
C ARG A 13 7.95 7.71 5.58
N ILE A 14 8.34 6.96 6.60
CA ILE A 14 8.72 5.56 6.44
C ILE A 14 7.52 4.73 5.98
N ALA A 15 6.35 4.96 6.59
CA ALA A 15 5.14 4.26 6.20
C ALA A 15 4.78 4.57 4.74
N ASP A 16 4.95 5.83 4.32
CA ASP A 16 4.66 6.23 2.95
C ASP A 16 5.60 5.52 1.97
N ILE A 17 6.88 5.43 2.30
CA ILE A 17 7.85 4.73 1.47
C ILE A 17 7.50 3.25 1.34
N LEU A 18 7.16 2.61 2.46
CA LEU A 18 6.80 1.19 2.46
C LEU A 18 5.52 0.94 1.66
N LEU A 19 4.53 1.80 1.80
CA LEU A 19 3.27 1.67 1.05
C LEU A 19 3.51 1.87 -0.45
N THR A 20 4.33 2.84 -0.81
CA THR A 20 4.65 3.09 -2.21
C THR A 20 5.41 1.91 -2.81
N PHE A 21 6.34 1.33 -2.05
CA PHE A 21 7.10 0.17 -2.50
C PHE A 21 6.15 -1.02 -2.72
N TYR A 22 5.26 -1.26 -1.79
CA TYR A 22 4.30 -2.36 -1.90
C TYR A 22 3.33 -2.13 -3.06
N MET A 23 2.94 -0.88 -3.30
CA MET A 23 2.08 -0.54 -4.42
C MET A 23 2.73 -0.93 -5.75
N TRP A 24 4.03 -0.68 -5.89
CA TRP A 24 4.74 -1.08 -7.09
C TRP A 24 4.82 -2.59 -7.23
N ILE A 25 4.99 -3.32 -6.12
CA ILE A 25 4.95 -4.78 -6.12
C ILE A 25 3.59 -5.27 -6.61
N VAL A 26 2.50 -4.66 -6.15
CA VAL A 26 1.15 -5.01 -6.57
C VAL A 26 0.97 -4.75 -8.07
N ILE A 27 1.43 -3.60 -8.55
CA ILE A 27 1.30 -3.24 -9.96
C ILE A 27 2.06 -4.23 -10.84
N ILE A 28 3.29 -4.55 -10.47
CA ILE A 28 4.11 -5.49 -11.23
C ILE A 28 3.49 -6.87 -11.23
N SER A 29 2.98 -7.33 -10.07
CA SER A 29 2.33 -8.62 -9.97
C SER A 29 1.08 -8.70 -10.86
N ALA A 30 0.31 -7.62 -10.90
CA ALA A 30 -0.89 -7.56 -11.72
C ALA A 30 -0.53 -7.64 -13.22
N LEU A 31 0.49 -6.89 -13.63
CA LEU A 31 0.93 -6.91 -15.02
C LEU A 31 1.48 -8.28 -15.41
N LEU A 32 2.22 -8.93 -14.53
CA LEU A 32 2.73 -10.26 -14.78
C LEU A 32 1.60 -11.26 -14.92
N SER A 33 0.55 -11.10 -14.13
CA SER A 33 -0.59 -11.98 -14.20
C SER A 33 -1.27 -11.89 -15.58
N TRP A 34 -1.27 -10.70 -16.19
CA TRP A 34 -1.87 -10.53 -17.50
C TRP A 34 -0.99 -11.10 -18.62
N VAL A 35 0.33 -11.08 -18.43
CA VAL A 35 1.24 -11.56 -19.44
C VAL A 35 1.40 -13.08 -19.34
N ASN A 36 1.00 -13.67 -18.24
CA ASN A 36 1.05 -15.11 -17.99
C ASN A 36 2.48 -15.61 -18.04
N PRO A 37 3.38 -15.14 -17.19
CA PRO A 37 4.78 -15.53 -17.21
C PRO A 37 5.00 -16.94 -16.69
N ASP A 38 6.26 -17.42 -16.81
CA ASP A 38 6.65 -18.74 -16.35
C ASP A 38 6.46 -18.82 -14.83
N PRO A 39 5.59 -19.69 -14.32
CA PRO A 39 5.35 -19.81 -12.89
C PRO A 39 6.52 -20.37 -12.10
N TYR A 40 7.54 -20.88 -12.79
CA TYR A 40 8.70 -21.43 -12.10
C TYR A 40 9.80 -20.38 -11.95
N ASN A 41 9.62 -19.18 -12.48
CA ASN A 41 10.60 -18.13 -12.33
C ASN A 41 10.62 -17.68 -10.86
N PRO A 42 11.76 -17.68 -10.17
CA PRO A 42 11.82 -17.33 -8.75
C PRO A 42 11.35 -15.91 -8.46
N ILE A 43 11.57 -14.97 -9.37
CA ILE A 43 11.14 -13.60 -9.19
C ILE A 43 9.62 -13.50 -9.23
N VAL A 44 8.98 -14.21 -10.16
CA VAL A 44 7.54 -14.25 -10.27
C VAL A 44 6.92 -14.87 -9.02
N ARG A 45 7.52 -15.99 -8.57
CA ARG A 45 7.03 -16.67 -7.37
C ARG A 45 7.15 -15.77 -6.14
N PHE A 46 8.24 -15.03 -6.02
CA PHE A 46 8.46 -14.12 -4.90
C PHE A 46 7.40 -13.01 -4.89
N LEU A 47 7.16 -12.39 -6.05
CA LEU A 47 6.17 -11.33 -6.16
C LEU A 47 4.77 -11.83 -5.84
N TYR A 48 4.40 -13.01 -6.33
CA TYR A 48 3.10 -13.56 -6.05
C TYR A 48 2.97 -13.97 -4.58
N ALA A 49 4.03 -14.44 -3.95
CA ALA A 49 4.01 -14.78 -2.53
C ALA A 49 3.72 -13.55 -1.67
N LEU A 50 4.17 -12.37 -2.11
CA LEU A 50 3.91 -11.14 -1.37
C LEU A 50 2.50 -10.58 -1.61
N THR A 51 1.90 -10.87 -2.76
CA THR A 51 0.62 -10.26 -3.12
C THR A 51 -0.58 -11.20 -3.00
N ASP A 52 -0.40 -12.50 -3.22
CA ASP A 52 -1.50 -13.45 -3.20
C ASP A 52 -2.30 -13.47 -1.89
N PRO A 53 -1.68 -13.43 -0.72
CA PRO A 53 -2.47 -13.43 0.52
C PRO A 53 -3.40 -12.24 0.61
N VAL A 54 -2.94 -11.06 0.17
CA VAL A 54 -3.74 -9.84 0.20
C VAL A 54 -4.85 -9.94 -0.85
N PHE A 55 -4.54 -10.40 -2.05
CA PHE A 55 -5.52 -10.52 -3.11
C PHE A 55 -6.62 -11.52 -2.75
N ARG A 56 -6.27 -12.63 -2.09
CA ARG A 56 -7.27 -13.60 -1.66
C ARG A 56 -8.23 -13.01 -0.65
N ARG A 57 -7.73 -12.21 0.29
CA ARG A 57 -8.59 -11.56 1.27
C ARG A 57 -9.51 -10.54 0.62
N VAL A 58 -9.00 -9.78 -0.33
CA VAL A 58 -9.78 -8.79 -1.06
C VAL A 58 -10.88 -9.48 -1.87
N ARG A 59 -10.55 -10.58 -2.57
CA ARG A 59 -11.55 -11.32 -3.34
C ARG A 59 -12.65 -11.85 -2.45
N ARG A 60 -12.31 -12.25 -1.22
CA ARG A 60 -13.30 -12.77 -0.29
C ARG A 60 -14.26 -11.68 0.15
N VAL A 61 -13.75 -10.46 0.33
CA VAL A 61 -14.57 -9.33 0.78
C VAL A 61 -15.41 -8.77 -0.37
N VAL A 62 -14.79 -8.55 -1.54
CA VAL A 62 -15.46 -7.96 -2.68
C VAL A 62 -16.39 -8.97 -3.33
N GLY A 63 -15.95 -10.21 -3.37
CA GLY A 63 -16.87 -11.29 -3.78
C GLY A 63 -17.18 -11.43 -5.25
N PHE A 64 -16.61 -10.69 -6.15
CA PHE A 64 -16.93 -10.84 -7.54
C PHE A 64 -15.78 -10.48 -8.48
N ARG A 65 -15.91 -10.91 -9.71
CA ARG A 65 -14.94 -10.59 -10.74
C ARG A 65 -15.74 -10.09 -11.94
N LEU A 66 -15.09 -9.26 -12.75
CA LEU A 66 -15.73 -8.78 -13.97
C LEU A 66 -15.29 -9.71 -15.09
N GLY A 67 -16.05 -10.75 -15.34
CA GLY A 67 -15.72 -11.75 -16.36
C GLY A 67 -14.45 -12.50 -15.95
N VAL A 68 -13.42 -12.48 -16.82
CA VAL A 68 -12.19 -13.19 -16.54
C VAL A 68 -11.19 -12.21 -15.90
N ILE A 69 -11.56 -10.95 -15.71
CA ILE A 69 -10.64 -9.97 -15.18
C ILE A 69 -10.76 -9.94 -13.66
N ASP A 70 -9.63 -10.10 -13.00
CA ASP A 70 -9.57 -10.05 -11.55
C ASP A 70 -9.37 -8.58 -11.15
N ILE A 71 -10.28 -7.99 -10.42
CA ILE A 71 -10.18 -6.60 -10.02
C ILE A 71 -9.51 -6.43 -8.66
N SER A 72 -9.06 -7.53 -8.04
CA SER A 72 -8.41 -7.43 -6.73
C SER A 72 -7.21 -6.49 -6.71
N PRO A 73 -6.32 -6.50 -7.71
CA PRO A 73 -5.20 -5.55 -7.72
C PRO A 73 -5.65 -4.09 -7.71
N VAL A 74 -6.73 -3.79 -8.42
CA VAL A 74 -7.26 -2.43 -8.47
C VAL A 74 -7.76 -2.00 -7.10
N VAL A 75 -8.48 -2.89 -6.42
CA VAL A 75 -9.00 -2.62 -5.08
C VAL A 75 -7.86 -2.40 -4.10
N VAL A 76 -6.79 -3.21 -4.18
CA VAL A 76 -5.63 -3.07 -3.30
C VAL A 76 -4.93 -1.74 -3.55
N ILE A 77 -4.76 -1.34 -4.80
CA ILE A 77 -4.13 -0.07 -5.13
C ILE A 77 -4.94 1.09 -4.57
N LEU A 78 -6.27 1.05 -4.74
CA LEU A 78 -7.13 2.09 -4.20
C LEU A 78 -7.07 2.14 -2.68
N ALA A 79 -7.00 0.98 -2.02
CA ALA A 79 -6.87 0.93 -0.57
C ALA A 79 -5.55 1.54 -0.11
N ILE A 80 -4.45 1.28 -0.84
CA ILE A 80 -3.15 1.85 -0.52
C ILE A 80 -3.19 3.37 -0.67
N TYR A 81 -3.81 3.88 -1.75
CA TYR A 81 -3.95 5.32 -1.93
C TYR A 81 -4.79 5.93 -0.82
N PHE A 82 -5.86 5.26 -0.41
CA PHE A 82 -6.69 5.74 0.68
C PHE A 82 -5.88 5.86 1.96
N ILE A 83 -5.07 4.85 2.28
CA ILE A 83 -4.23 4.87 3.47
C ILE A 83 -3.20 6.00 3.37
N LYS A 84 -2.60 6.17 2.19
CA LYS A 84 -1.61 7.23 2.02
C LYS A 84 -2.23 8.62 2.22
N TYR A 85 -3.36 8.86 1.61
CA TYR A 85 -3.94 10.20 1.69
C TYR A 85 -4.71 10.45 2.98
N PHE A 86 -5.19 9.43 3.63
CA PHE A 86 -5.91 9.61 4.86
C PHE A 86 -5.01 9.50 6.09
N LEU A 87 -4.40 8.34 6.30
CA LEU A 87 -3.61 8.12 7.52
C LEU A 87 -2.29 8.85 7.51
N ILE A 88 -1.55 8.77 6.43
CA ILE A 88 -0.22 9.38 6.36
C ILE A 88 -0.35 10.91 6.41
N GLN A 89 -1.27 11.46 5.64
CA GLN A 89 -1.48 12.90 5.62
C GLN A 89 -1.98 13.41 6.99
N SER A 90 -2.85 12.64 7.63
CA SER A 90 -3.35 13.00 8.95
C SER A 90 -2.23 13.00 10.00
N LEU A 91 -1.32 12.02 9.92
CA LEU A 91 -0.19 11.99 10.83
C LEU A 91 0.73 13.19 10.60
N ILE A 92 0.98 13.55 9.35
CA ILE A 92 1.84 14.69 9.03
C ILE A 92 1.22 15.97 9.55
N GLU A 93 -0.06 16.17 9.32
CA GLU A 93 -0.74 17.37 9.77
C GLU A 93 -0.80 17.46 11.30
N PHE A 94 -1.02 16.32 11.94
CA PHE A 94 -1.04 16.28 13.40
C PHE A 94 0.34 16.62 13.96
N ALA A 95 1.40 16.11 13.34
CA ALA A 95 2.77 16.40 13.75
C ALA A 95 3.09 17.89 13.60
N TYR A 96 2.67 18.51 12.49
CA TYR A 96 2.89 19.93 12.29
C TYR A 96 2.08 20.76 13.28
N LYS A 97 0.89 20.29 13.60
CA LYS A 97 0.04 20.99 14.58
C LYS A 97 0.73 20.95 15.94
N LEU A 98 1.34 19.83 16.31
CA LEU A 98 2.07 19.73 17.57
C LEU A 98 3.26 20.69 17.57
N LYS A 99 3.97 20.81 16.45
CA LYS A 99 5.12 21.69 16.38
C LYS A 99 4.69 23.16 16.47
N GLY A 100 3.63 23.51 15.78
CA GLY A 100 3.17 24.90 15.78
C GLY A 100 2.43 25.29 17.01
N GLY A 101 1.62 24.35 17.54
CA GLY A 101 0.83 24.66 18.70
C GLY A 101 1.59 24.76 19.99
N ILE A 102 2.83 24.32 20.00
CA ILE A 102 3.50 24.33 21.21
C ILE A 102 4.52 25.28 21.16
N LEU A 103 4.38 26.31 20.71
CA LEU A 103 5.16 27.27 20.68
C LEU A 103 5.77 27.47 21.75
N LEU A 104 5.58 26.83 22.31
CA LEU A 104 5.99 26.91 23.47
C LEU A 104 7.30 26.32 23.58
#